data_d38c960c8f38c55a52cedd932a4ee8e7
#
_entry.id   d38c960c8f38c55a52cedd932a4ee8e7
#
_cell.length_a   1.000
_cell.length_b   1.000
_cell.length_c   1.000
_cell.angle_alpha   90.00
_cell.angle_beta   90.00
_cell.angle_gamma   90.00
#
_symmetry.space_group_name_H-M   'P 1'
#
loop_
_entity.id
_entity.type
_entity.pdbx_description
1 polymer ?
#
loop_
_entity_poly.entity_id
_entity_poly.type
_entity_poly.pdbx_seq_one_letter_code
_entity_poly.pdbx_strand_id
1 'polypeptide(L)'
;MAKVLEGRRSRLVFDLGGNDGTYSRVAAAHADYVVCADGDDLVLDGLYRSLRQEGNRQILPAYLDLSDPSPGLGWRGRERAGFFDRARPDAVLALALLHHLAITGNVPLAELVGWLHALGGRLVVEFVDPADPMADRLLANKPPGMHGDYRREVFERLLEARFDIADREEFPSGTRTLYHATPRR
;
A
#
# COMPACT_ATOMS: atom_id res chain seq x y z
N MET A 1 2.51 -9.12 -10.20
CA MET A 1 1.47 -8.98 -9.16
C MET A 1 0.45 -10.11 -9.17
N ALA A 2 -0.26 -10.45 -10.26
CA ALA A 2 -1.24 -11.55 -10.29
C ALA A 2 -0.67 -12.88 -9.76
N LYS A 3 0.52 -13.29 -10.18
CA LYS A 3 1.21 -14.51 -9.72
C LYS A 3 1.27 -14.68 -8.20
N VAL A 4 1.29 -13.58 -7.44
CA VAL A 4 1.41 -13.62 -5.95
C VAL A 4 0.09 -13.90 -5.29
N LEU A 5 -0.99 -13.46 -5.91
CA LEU A 5 -2.34 -13.72 -5.46
C LEU A 5 -2.84 -15.09 -5.94
N GLU A 6 -2.16 -15.68 -6.95
CA GLU A 6 -2.41 -17.06 -7.42
C GLU A 6 -2.05 -18.08 -6.33
N GLY A 7 -2.74 -19.17 -6.29
CA GLY A 7 -2.47 -20.33 -5.42
C GLY A 7 -3.24 -20.36 -4.10
N ARG A 8 -3.61 -19.22 -3.50
CA ARG A 8 -4.48 -19.17 -2.34
C ARG A 8 -5.40 -17.96 -2.37
N ARG A 9 -6.69 -18.18 -2.53
CA ARG A 9 -7.71 -17.14 -2.48
C ARG A 9 -7.66 -16.42 -1.12
N SER A 10 -7.62 -15.08 -1.16
CA SER A 10 -7.67 -14.23 0.01
C SER A 10 -9.13 -13.94 0.36
N ARG A 11 -9.46 -13.87 1.66
CA ARG A 11 -10.77 -13.35 2.08
C ARG A 11 -10.82 -11.84 1.93
N LEU A 12 -9.73 -11.17 2.31
CA LEU A 12 -9.63 -9.72 2.29
C LEU A 12 -8.27 -9.28 1.76
N VAL A 13 -8.28 -8.33 0.82
CA VAL A 13 -7.10 -7.62 0.34
C VAL A 13 -7.25 -6.14 0.64
N PHE A 14 -6.20 -5.51 1.15
CA PHE A 14 -6.06 -4.06 1.18
C PHE A 14 -5.19 -3.60 0.01
N ASP A 15 -5.75 -2.74 -0.84
CA ASP A 15 -5.05 -2.04 -1.90
C ASP A 15 -4.86 -0.58 -1.44
N LEU A 16 -3.66 -0.28 -0.95
CA LEU A 16 -3.32 0.99 -0.31
C LEU A 16 -2.72 1.94 -1.34
N GLY A 17 -3.34 3.10 -1.54
CA GLY A 17 -3.04 3.99 -2.65
C GLY A 17 -3.58 3.42 -3.97
N GLY A 18 -4.78 2.81 -3.92
CA GLY A 18 -5.33 2.03 -5.02
C GLY A 18 -5.83 2.85 -6.21
N ASN A 19 -5.83 4.19 -6.11
CA ASN A 19 -6.20 5.13 -7.16
C ASN A 19 -7.54 4.74 -7.83
N ASP A 20 -7.57 4.57 -9.15
CA ASP A 20 -8.75 4.21 -9.95
C ASP A 20 -9.22 2.75 -9.78
N GLY A 21 -8.58 1.98 -8.93
CA GLY A 21 -8.89 0.58 -8.64
C GLY A 21 -8.43 -0.41 -9.70
N THR A 22 -7.52 -0.03 -10.59
CA THR A 22 -6.98 -0.94 -11.61
C THR A 22 -6.41 -2.20 -10.97
N TYR A 23 -5.57 -2.08 -9.94
CA TYR A 23 -5.01 -3.23 -9.24
C TYR A 23 -5.98 -3.89 -8.27
N SER A 24 -6.92 -3.14 -7.71
CA SER A 24 -8.05 -3.69 -6.96
C SER A 24 -8.88 -4.67 -7.78
N ARG A 25 -9.11 -4.39 -9.07
CA ARG A 25 -9.84 -5.29 -9.98
C ARG A 25 -9.06 -6.58 -10.25
N VAL A 26 -7.74 -6.47 -10.41
CA VAL A 26 -6.88 -7.66 -10.53
C VAL A 26 -6.91 -8.48 -9.25
N ALA A 27 -6.85 -7.83 -8.08
CA ALA A 27 -6.91 -8.50 -6.79
C ALA A 27 -8.26 -9.19 -6.55
N ALA A 28 -9.38 -8.59 -6.99
CA ALA A 28 -10.73 -9.14 -6.84
C ALA A 28 -10.92 -10.50 -7.54
N ALA A 29 -10.16 -10.77 -8.61
CA ALA A 29 -10.15 -12.11 -9.22
C ALA A 29 -9.65 -13.22 -8.28
N HIS A 30 -8.83 -12.85 -7.27
CA HIS A 30 -8.16 -13.76 -6.32
C HIS A 30 -8.58 -13.54 -4.87
N ALA A 31 -9.60 -12.71 -4.62
CA ALA A 31 -10.08 -12.38 -3.28
C ALA A 31 -11.61 -12.46 -3.19
N ASP A 32 -12.14 -12.55 -1.95
CA ASP A 32 -13.56 -12.41 -1.73
C ASP A 32 -13.95 -10.93 -1.65
N TYR A 33 -13.10 -10.12 -0.99
CA TYR A 33 -13.27 -8.68 -0.87
C TYR A 33 -11.95 -7.94 -1.02
N VAL A 34 -12.00 -6.74 -1.60
CA VAL A 34 -10.89 -5.80 -1.72
C VAL A 34 -11.32 -4.45 -1.17
N VAL A 35 -10.51 -3.87 -0.30
CA VAL A 35 -10.65 -2.46 0.10
C VAL A 35 -9.62 -1.66 -0.70
N CYS A 36 -10.11 -0.80 -1.60
CA CYS A 36 -9.32 0.17 -2.36
C CYS A 36 -9.29 1.48 -1.58
N ALA A 37 -8.21 1.72 -0.85
CA ALA A 37 -8.05 2.92 -0.02
C ALA A 37 -7.17 3.95 -0.73
N ASP A 38 -7.64 5.19 -0.83
CA ASP A 38 -6.88 6.29 -1.42
C ASP A 38 -7.27 7.63 -0.76
N GLY A 39 -6.37 8.62 -0.84
CA GLY A 39 -6.61 9.97 -0.37
C GLY A 39 -7.22 10.92 -1.42
N ASP A 40 -7.43 10.46 -2.65
CA ASP A 40 -8.07 11.24 -3.72
C ASP A 40 -9.57 10.87 -3.82
N ASP A 41 -10.42 11.77 -3.31
CA ASP A 41 -11.87 11.57 -3.27
C ASP A 41 -12.51 11.58 -4.67
N LEU A 42 -11.98 12.36 -5.60
CA LEU A 42 -12.50 12.43 -6.97
C LEU A 42 -12.25 11.13 -7.74
N VAL A 43 -11.06 10.56 -7.57
CA VAL A 43 -10.71 9.29 -8.21
C VAL A 43 -11.55 8.16 -7.63
N LEU A 44 -11.72 8.14 -6.29
CA LEU A 44 -12.57 7.15 -5.62
C LEU A 44 -14.05 7.28 -5.96
N ASP A 45 -14.58 8.50 -6.15
CA ASP A 45 -15.96 8.69 -6.62
C ASP A 45 -16.13 8.11 -8.04
N GLY A 46 -15.16 8.33 -8.92
CA GLY A 46 -15.11 7.73 -10.25
C GLY A 46 -15.15 6.20 -10.18
N LEU A 47 -14.29 5.61 -9.35
CA LEU A 47 -14.27 4.17 -9.10
C LEU A 47 -15.60 3.66 -8.54
N TYR A 48 -16.16 4.33 -7.55
CA TYR A 48 -17.45 3.95 -6.95
C TYR A 48 -18.57 3.90 -7.98
N ARG A 49 -18.67 4.94 -8.85
CA ARG A 49 -19.68 4.99 -9.92
C ARG A 49 -19.51 3.87 -10.93
N SER A 50 -18.27 3.58 -11.35
CA SER A 50 -17.96 2.48 -12.26
C SER A 50 -18.38 1.13 -11.66
N LEU A 51 -17.97 0.85 -10.42
CA LEU A 51 -18.32 -0.39 -9.71
C LEU A 51 -19.83 -0.57 -9.55
N ARG A 52 -20.57 0.53 -9.29
CA ARG A 52 -22.03 0.51 -9.21
C ARG A 52 -22.68 0.15 -10.55
N GLN A 53 -22.19 0.74 -11.65
CA GLN A 53 -22.69 0.43 -13.00
C GLN A 53 -22.43 -1.03 -13.38
N GLU A 54 -21.30 -1.58 -12.96
CA GLU A 54 -20.91 -2.98 -13.18
C GLU A 54 -21.62 -3.96 -12.25
N GLY A 55 -22.33 -3.49 -11.22
CA GLY A 55 -22.89 -4.35 -10.17
C GLY A 55 -21.82 -5.03 -9.31
N ASN A 56 -20.58 -4.53 -9.32
CA ASN A 56 -19.49 -5.08 -8.52
C ASN A 56 -19.70 -4.76 -7.04
N ARG A 57 -19.66 -5.80 -6.20
CA ARG A 57 -19.80 -5.71 -4.74
C ARG A 57 -18.58 -6.25 -3.98
N GLN A 58 -17.52 -6.61 -4.70
CA GLN A 58 -16.29 -7.17 -4.11
C GLN A 58 -15.29 -6.09 -3.75
N ILE A 59 -15.33 -4.92 -4.44
CA ILE A 59 -14.41 -3.83 -4.21
C ILE A 59 -15.11 -2.72 -3.45
N LEU A 60 -14.55 -2.33 -2.31
CA LEU A 60 -14.98 -1.21 -1.48
C LEU A 60 -14.03 -0.04 -1.65
N PRO A 61 -14.38 1.04 -2.38
CA PRO A 61 -13.64 2.28 -2.36
C PRO A 61 -13.73 2.92 -0.98
N ALA A 62 -12.60 3.32 -0.41
CA ALA A 62 -12.53 3.91 0.91
C ALA A 62 -11.62 5.16 0.88
N TYR A 63 -12.21 6.33 1.13
CA TYR A 63 -11.42 7.54 1.32
C TYR A 63 -10.61 7.43 2.61
N LEU A 64 -9.29 7.51 2.48
CA LEU A 64 -8.37 7.36 3.60
C LEU A 64 -7.06 8.08 3.31
N ASP A 65 -6.74 9.08 4.13
CA ASP A 65 -5.37 9.58 4.23
C ASP A 65 -4.52 8.54 4.96
N LEU A 66 -3.60 7.90 4.23
CA LEU A 66 -2.73 6.87 4.78
C LEU A 66 -1.64 7.43 5.70
N SER A 67 -1.39 8.74 5.67
CA SER A 67 -0.50 9.41 6.62
C SER A 67 -1.21 9.79 7.94
N ASP A 68 -2.55 9.87 7.92
CA ASP A 68 -3.38 10.16 9.10
C ASP A 68 -4.68 9.32 9.07
N PRO A 69 -4.58 7.98 9.19
CA PRO A 69 -5.74 7.11 9.12
C PRO A 69 -6.67 7.32 10.31
N SER A 70 -7.99 7.17 10.07
CA SER A 70 -9.01 7.31 11.12
C SER A 70 -8.68 6.48 12.36
N PRO A 71 -8.47 7.11 13.52
CA PRO A 71 -8.24 6.43 14.79
C PRO A 71 -9.53 5.86 15.36
N GLY A 72 -9.46 5.21 16.52
CA GLY A 72 -10.63 4.87 17.32
C GLY A 72 -11.39 6.13 17.74
N LEU A 73 -12.71 6.14 17.61
CA LEU A 73 -13.57 7.30 17.83
C LEU A 73 -14.67 7.02 18.86
N GLY A 74 -15.34 8.10 19.28
CA GLY A 74 -16.43 8.09 20.27
C GLY A 74 -15.92 8.08 21.70
N TRP A 75 -16.77 7.72 22.67
CA TRP A 75 -16.41 7.79 24.09
C TRP A 75 -15.19 6.91 24.39
N ARG A 76 -14.13 7.55 24.91
CA ARG A 76 -12.82 6.93 25.19
C ARG A 76 -12.17 6.27 23.99
N GLY A 77 -12.50 6.64 22.74
CA GLY A 77 -11.98 6.04 21.53
C GLY A 77 -12.44 4.60 21.30
N ARG A 78 -13.53 4.14 21.93
CA ARG A 78 -13.96 2.72 21.93
C ARG A 78 -15.27 2.43 21.21
N GLU A 79 -16.00 3.46 20.78
CA GLU A 79 -17.31 3.28 20.12
C GLU A 79 -17.15 2.88 18.65
N ARG A 80 -16.09 3.35 18.00
CA ARG A 80 -15.74 2.98 16.62
C ARG A 80 -14.26 2.63 16.57
N ALA A 81 -13.95 1.43 16.12
CA ALA A 81 -12.57 1.00 15.91
C ALA A 81 -11.86 1.85 14.85
N GLY A 82 -10.58 2.08 14.99
CA GLY A 82 -9.73 2.66 13.96
C GLY A 82 -9.79 1.87 12.66
N PHE A 83 -9.45 2.51 11.53
CA PHE A 83 -9.62 1.86 10.23
C PHE A 83 -8.90 0.50 10.17
N PHE A 84 -7.63 0.46 10.55
CA PHE A 84 -6.82 -0.76 10.52
C PHE A 84 -7.11 -1.76 11.64
N ASP A 85 -7.92 -1.38 12.63
CA ASP A 85 -8.36 -2.27 13.71
C ASP A 85 -9.63 -3.04 13.37
N ARG A 86 -10.34 -2.64 12.29
CA ARG A 86 -11.63 -3.25 11.91
C ARG A 86 -11.47 -4.62 11.27
N ALA A 87 -10.36 -4.85 10.57
CA ALA A 87 -10.12 -6.11 9.88
C ALA A 87 -8.62 -6.35 9.68
N ARG A 88 -8.26 -7.63 9.52
CA ARG A 88 -6.90 -8.05 9.17
C ARG A 88 -6.92 -8.59 7.74
N PRO A 89 -6.12 -8.00 6.82
CA PRO A 89 -6.05 -8.47 5.45
C PRO A 89 -5.25 -9.77 5.34
N ASP A 90 -5.60 -10.63 4.39
CA ASP A 90 -4.78 -11.79 4.02
C ASP A 90 -3.65 -11.40 3.04
N ALA A 91 -3.83 -10.26 2.35
CA ALA A 91 -2.80 -9.64 1.51
C ALA A 91 -2.94 -8.11 1.48
N VAL A 92 -1.81 -7.44 1.31
CA VAL A 92 -1.69 -5.98 1.21
C VAL A 92 -0.96 -5.65 -0.09
N LEU A 93 -1.52 -4.75 -0.88
CA LEU A 93 -0.88 -4.12 -2.02
C LEU A 93 -0.49 -2.71 -1.63
N ALA A 94 0.74 -2.32 -1.89
CA ALA A 94 1.28 -0.97 -1.69
C ALA A 94 2.12 -0.60 -2.92
N LEU A 95 1.43 -0.30 -4.02
CA LEU A 95 2.03 -0.03 -5.33
C LEU A 95 2.13 1.48 -5.54
N ALA A 96 3.28 1.95 -5.99
CA ALA A 96 3.58 3.37 -6.18
C ALA A 96 3.18 4.27 -4.98
N LEU A 97 3.21 3.74 -3.76
CA LEU A 97 2.74 4.41 -2.55
C LEU A 97 3.88 4.93 -1.66
N LEU A 98 4.92 4.12 -1.44
CA LEU A 98 5.91 4.38 -0.39
C LEU A 98 6.62 5.73 -0.55
N HIS A 99 6.94 6.15 -1.77
CA HIS A 99 7.60 7.43 -2.02
C HIS A 99 6.71 8.62 -1.65
N HIS A 100 5.40 8.50 -1.77
CA HIS A 100 4.47 9.54 -1.31
C HIS A 100 4.46 9.63 0.22
N LEU A 101 4.34 8.53 0.92
CA LEU A 101 4.34 8.53 2.38
C LEU A 101 5.70 8.93 2.95
N ALA A 102 6.79 8.38 2.39
CA ALA A 102 8.13 8.67 2.88
C ALA A 102 8.58 10.10 2.59
N ILE A 103 8.42 10.57 1.35
CA ILE A 103 8.96 11.87 0.92
C ILE A 103 7.93 12.98 1.19
N THR A 104 6.70 12.85 0.69
CA THR A 104 5.68 13.89 0.87
C THR A 104 5.20 13.93 2.32
N GLY A 105 4.84 12.79 2.88
CA GLY A 105 4.36 12.64 4.25
C GLY A 105 5.44 12.69 5.33
N ASN A 106 6.74 12.65 4.95
CA ASN A 106 7.89 12.61 5.86
C ASN A 106 7.85 11.44 6.85
N VAL A 107 7.25 10.31 6.47
CA VAL A 107 7.22 9.11 7.31
C VAL A 107 8.51 8.32 7.11
N PRO A 108 9.29 8.03 8.18
CA PRO A 108 10.52 7.25 8.05
C PRO A 108 10.27 5.87 7.44
N LEU A 109 11.17 5.39 6.56
CA LEU A 109 11.04 4.06 5.94
C LEU A 109 10.87 2.93 6.97
N ALA A 110 11.57 3.03 8.11
CA ALA A 110 11.48 2.04 9.18
C ALA A 110 10.06 1.94 9.78
N GLU A 111 9.38 3.09 9.92
CA GLU A 111 7.99 3.17 10.39
C GLU A 111 7.03 2.61 9.35
N LEU A 112 7.21 2.94 8.05
CA LEU A 112 6.41 2.40 6.96
C LEU A 112 6.49 0.87 6.88
N VAL A 113 7.69 0.32 6.90
CA VAL A 113 7.89 -1.14 6.86
C VAL A 113 7.35 -1.80 8.13
N GLY A 114 7.53 -1.17 9.29
CA GLY A 114 6.95 -1.61 10.56
C GLY A 114 5.43 -1.66 10.53
N TRP A 115 4.81 -0.61 9.99
CA TRP A 115 3.36 -0.52 9.83
C TRP A 115 2.83 -1.58 8.85
N LEU A 116 3.44 -1.74 7.68
CA LEU A 116 3.06 -2.79 6.72
C LEU A 116 3.14 -4.19 7.34
N HIS A 117 4.17 -4.44 8.17
CA HIS A 117 4.30 -5.70 8.91
C HIS A 117 3.18 -5.87 9.95
N ALA A 118 2.81 -4.81 10.67
CA ALA A 118 1.75 -4.85 11.69
C ALA A 118 0.35 -5.10 11.10
N LEU A 119 0.09 -4.73 9.82
CA LEU A 119 -1.14 -5.07 9.11
C LEU A 119 -1.29 -6.59 8.96
N GLY A 120 -0.17 -7.31 8.83
CA GLY A 120 -0.16 -8.74 8.55
C GLY A 120 -0.53 -9.05 7.10
N GLY A 121 -0.62 -10.35 6.80
CA GLY A 121 -0.91 -10.79 5.43
C GLY A 121 0.30 -10.76 4.50
N ARG A 122 0.14 -11.35 3.31
CA ARG A 122 1.16 -11.31 2.26
C ARG A 122 1.29 -9.89 1.73
N LEU A 123 2.51 -9.45 1.46
CA LEU A 123 2.78 -8.08 1.01
C LEU A 123 3.25 -8.08 -0.45
N VAL A 124 2.64 -7.23 -1.25
CA VAL A 124 3.13 -6.81 -2.57
C VAL A 124 3.44 -5.34 -2.48
N VAL A 125 4.71 -4.98 -2.50
CA VAL A 125 5.13 -3.60 -2.32
C VAL A 125 6.08 -3.16 -3.42
N GLU A 126 5.86 -1.95 -3.94
CA GLU A 126 6.74 -1.33 -4.93
C GLU A 126 7.64 -0.30 -4.24
N PHE A 127 8.94 -0.46 -4.43
CA PHE A 127 9.91 0.58 -4.12
C PHE A 127 10.22 1.40 -5.37
N VAL A 128 10.06 2.70 -5.27
CA VAL A 128 10.38 3.69 -6.31
C VAL A 128 11.70 4.34 -5.92
N ASP A 129 12.73 4.15 -6.75
CA ASP A 129 14.08 4.67 -6.50
C ASP A 129 14.11 6.20 -6.51
N PRO A 130 14.98 6.86 -5.73
CA PRO A 130 15.19 8.31 -5.81
C PRO A 130 15.44 8.84 -7.21
N ALA A 131 16.06 8.05 -8.09
CA ALA A 131 16.31 8.41 -9.50
C ALA A 131 15.07 8.30 -10.40
N ASP A 132 13.95 7.75 -9.91
CA ASP A 132 12.70 7.76 -10.67
C ASP A 132 12.18 9.19 -10.80
N PRO A 133 11.73 9.63 -12.00
CA PRO A 133 11.26 11.00 -12.21
C PRO A 133 10.18 11.48 -11.23
N MET A 134 9.34 10.56 -10.73
CA MET A 134 8.33 10.93 -9.73
C MET A 134 8.95 11.17 -8.35
N ALA A 135 9.84 10.29 -7.89
CA ALA A 135 10.53 10.45 -6.62
C ALA A 135 11.47 11.66 -6.63
N ASP A 136 12.24 11.85 -7.72
CA ASP A 136 13.13 13.01 -7.91
C ASP A 136 12.36 14.33 -7.80
N ARG A 137 11.19 14.43 -8.46
CA ARG A 137 10.32 15.60 -8.37
C ARG A 137 9.84 15.87 -6.94
N LEU A 138 9.55 14.84 -6.16
CA LEU A 138 9.14 15.00 -4.76
C LEU A 138 10.33 15.46 -3.89
N LEU A 139 11.50 14.85 -4.10
CA LEU A 139 12.74 15.18 -3.38
C LEU A 139 13.23 16.60 -3.68
N ALA A 140 13.07 17.09 -4.91
CA ALA A 140 13.42 18.45 -5.29
C ALA A 140 12.69 19.53 -4.46
N ASN A 141 11.55 19.20 -3.86
CA ASN A 141 10.78 20.09 -2.99
C ASN A 141 11.16 19.96 -1.50
N LYS A 142 12.22 19.21 -1.17
CA LYS A 142 12.66 18.96 0.21
C LYS A 142 14.04 19.55 0.47
N PRO A 143 14.36 19.91 1.73
CA PRO A 143 15.70 20.32 2.09
C PRO A 143 16.74 19.25 1.73
N PRO A 144 17.92 19.62 1.22
CA PRO A 144 18.98 18.68 0.90
C PRO A 144 19.32 17.77 2.09
N GLY A 145 19.41 16.47 1.86
CA GLY A 145 19.78 15.47 2.88
C GLY A 145 18.66 15.05 3.83
N MET A 146 17.46 15.65 3.77
CA MET A 146 16.34 15.31 4.65
C MET A 146 15.90 13.84 4.54
N HIS A 147 15.94 13.29 3.34
CA HIS A 147 15.58 11.91 3.02
C HIS A 147 16.79 11.05 2.61
N GLY A 148 17.95 11.25 3.29
CA GLY A 148 19.18 10.53 2.96
C GLY A 148 19.11 9.01 3.19
N ASP A 149 18.15 8.56 3.96
CA ASP A 149 17.82 7.14 4.22
C ASP A 149 16.82 6.55 3.19
N TYR A 150 16.17 7.38 2.36
CA TYR A 150 15.29 6.91 1.31
C TYR A 150 16.11 6.34 0.14
N ARG A 151 16.58 5.10 0.32
CA ARG A 151 17.40 4.33 -0.63
C ARG A 151 16.99 2.88 -0.65
N ARG A 152 17.16 2.22 -1.80
CA ARG A 152 16.77 0.82 -2.03
C ARG A 152 17.43 -0.12 -1.01
N GLU A 153 18.72 0.02 -0.76
CA GLU A 153 19.47 -0.84 0.16
C GLU A 153 18.97 -0.69 1.61
N VAL A 154 18.53 0.50 1.98
CA VAL A 154 17.95 0.74 3.32
C VAL A 154 16.58 0.09 3.39
N PHE A 155 15.75 0.28 2.37
CA PHE A 155 14.43 -0.32 2.29
C PHE A 155 14.50 -1.86 2.32
N GLU A 156 15.36 -2.47 1.48
CA GLU A 156 15.54 -3.93 1.41
C GLU A 156 15.97 -4.51 2.77
N ARG A 157 16.95 -3.89 3.43
CA ARG A 157 17.38 -4.32 4.77
C ARG A 157 16.25 -4.25 5.81
N LEU A 158 15.43 -3.20 5.78
CA LEU A 158 14.28 -3.04 6.67
C LEU A 158 13.19 -4.07 6.36
N LEU A 159 12.96 -4.36 5.08
CA LEU A 159 11.99 -5.34 4.63
C LEU A 159 12.43 -6.75 5.04
N GLU A 160 13.67 -7.14 4.77
CA GLU A 160 14.25 -8.44 5.14
C GLU A 160 14.27 -8.70 6.66
N ALA A 161 14.36 -7.63 7.46
CA ALA A 161 14.31 -7.76 8.92
C ALA A 161 12.91 -8.19 9.42
N ARG A 162 11.84 -8.00 8.64
CA ARG A 162 10.45 -8.24 9.05
C ARG A 162 9.70 -9.21 8.16
N PHE A 163 10.19 -9.44 6.93
CA PHE A 163 9.52 -10.27 5.94
C PHE A 163 10.50 -11.26 5.32
N ASP A 164 9.97 -12.40 4.90
CA ASP A 164 10.64 -13.31 3.98
C ASP A 164 10.26 -12.90 2.56
N ILE A 165 11.24 -12.41 1.78
CA ILE A 165 11.05 -12.00 0.39
C ILE A 165 11.00 -13.26 -0.48
N ALA A 166 9.83 -13.53 -1.06
CA ALA A 166 9.62 -14.71 -1.91
C ALA A 166 10.02 -14.45 -3.37
N ASP A 167 9.84 -13.21 -3.83
CA ASP A 167 10.17 -12.81 -5.21
C ASP A 167 10.48 -11.32 -5.28
N ARG A 168 11.30 -10.96 -6.27
CA ARG A 168 11.70 -9.59 -6.58
C ARG A 168 11.71 -9.39 -8.09
N GLU A 169 10.95 -8.44 -8.57
CA GLU A 169 10.84 -8.11 -10.00
C GLU A 169 11.24 -6.64 -10.23
N GLU A 170 12.31 -6.43 -10.96
CA GLU A 170 12.75 -5.09 -11.36
C GLU A 170 12.06 -4.70 -12.67
N PHE A 171 11.48 -3.49 -12.70
CA PHE A 171 10.84 -2.99 -13.92
C PHE A 171 11.90 -2.57 -14.96
N PRO A 172 11.54 -2.58 -16.27
CA PRO A 172 12.46 -2.22 -17.34
C PRO A 172 13.08 -0.81 -17.21
N SER A 173 12.45 0.08 -16.45
CA SER A 173 13.00 1.42 -16.15
C SER A 173 14.25 1.37 -15.27
N GLY A 174 14.49 0.28 -14.54
CA GLY A 174 15.55 0.15 -13.53
C GLY A 174 15.34 0.98 -12.27
N THR A 175 14.30 1.82 -12.24
CA THR A 175 14.02 2.74 -11.12
C THR A 175 12.92 2.26 -10.20
N ARG A 176 12.29 1.13 -10.51
CA ARG A 176 11.19 0.56 -9.72
C ARG A 176 11.38 -0.92 -9.52
N THR A 177 11.11 -1.38 -8.33
CA THR A 177 11.21 -2.80 -7.97
C THR A 177 9.97 -3.23 -7.20
N LEU A 178 9.37 -4.33 -7.61
CA LEU A 178 8.26 -4.97 -6.94
C LEU A 178 8.78 -6.10 -6.06
N TYR A 179 8.36 -6.13 -4.81
CA TYR A 179 8.70 -7.18 -3.85
C TYR A 179 7.46 -7.94 -3.46
N HIS A 180 7.60 -9.25 -3.39
CA HIS A 180 6.60 -10.15 -2.86
C HIS A 180 7.15 -10.75 -1.57
N ALA A 181 6.44 -10.53 -0.47
CA ALA A 181 6.96 -10.87 0.83
C ALA A 181 5.88 -11.44 1.76
N THR A 182 6.31 -12.26 2.71
CA THR A 182 5.45 -12.83 3.75
C THR A 182 5.98 -12.38 5.11
N PRO A 183 5.12 -11.90 6.03
CA PRO A 183 5.60 -11.44 7.32
C PRO A 183 6.24 -12.56 8.12
N ARG A 184 7.40 -12.28 8.70
CA ARG A 184 8.04 -13.16 9.68
C ARG A 184 7.23 -13.16 10.98
N ARG A 185 7.21 -14.30 11.64
CA ARG A 185 6.54 -14.48 12.94
C ARG A 185 7.37 -13.90 14.07
#